data_0ed7bfd092d9dadb5b559ecc76de8166
#
_entry.id   0ed7bfd092d9dadb5b559ecc76de8166
#
_cell.length_a   1.000
_cell.length_b   1.000
_cell.length_c   1.000
_cell.angle_alpha   90.00
_cell.angle_beta   90.00
_cell.angle_gamma   90.00
#
_symmetry.space_group_name_H-M   'P 1'
#
loop_
_entity.id
_entity.type
_entity.pdbx_description
1 polymer ?
#
loop_
_entity_poly.entity_id
_entity_poly.type
_entity_poly.pdbx_seq_one_letter_code
_entity_poly.pdbx_strand_id
1 'polypeptide(L)'
;AASDVYKRQLLFIGIGAMIDFGPLLSQPVMFLFGAAAQFGIFFAICVATLMGFDLKDAASIGIIGAADGPTSILVSQIMRSDYVGAIAVAAYSYMALVPIIQPFAIRLVTTKKERQIHMTYSPKAVSRSTKIAFPIIVTIIVGLISPASVALVGFLMFGNLIRECGVLQSLSDTAQNELANLITLLLGITISFSMRADAFVRVDTLMIMGIGLVAFIFDSIGGVLFAKFINLFIKNKINPMIGAAGISAFPMSARVVQKMASEEEKGNIILMHAVGANVSGQIASVIAGGLVIKLVSQYL
;
A
#
# COMPACT_ATOMS: atom_id res chain seq x y z
N ALA A 1 6.17 21.20 15.02
CA ALA A 1 4.98 20.30 14.93
C ALA A 1 4.31 20.35 13.52
N ALA A 2 3.75 21.47 13.06
CA ALA A 2 3.09 21.51 11.74
C ALA A 2 4.09 21.30 10.58
N SER A 3 5.27 21.90 10.64
CA SER A 3 6.31 21.78 9.61
C SER A 3 6.80 20.34 9.39
N ASP A 4 6.76 19.48 10.40
CA ASP A 4 7.25 18.11 10.31
C ASP A 4 6.26 17.18 9.62
N VAL A 5 4.97 17.45 9.75
CA VAL A 5 3.91 16.72 9.02
C VAL A 5 4.03 17.00 7.52
N TYR A 6 4.21 18.25 7.10
CA TYR A 6 4.34 18.60 5.68
C TYR A 6 5.60 18.02 5.04
N LYS A 7 6.74 18.02 5.74
CA LYS A 7 7.99 17.46 5.20
C LYS A 7 7.85 16.00 4.78
N ARG A 8 7.05 15.22 5.53
CA ARG A 8 6.82 13.79 5.24
C ARG A 8 5.82 13.58 4.12
N GLN A 9 4.84 14.46 4.00
CA GLN A 9 3.88 14.43 2.90
C GLN A 9 4.56 14.67 1.55
N LEU A 10 5.69 15.39 1.51
CA LEU A 10 6.49 15.59 0.30
C LEU A 10 7.00 14.28 -0.32
N LEU A 11 7.21 13.22 0.51
CA LEU A 11 7.57 11.91 -0.02
C LEU A 11 6.50 11.34 -0.95
N PHE A 12 5.23 11.61 -0.66
CA PHE A 12 4.13 11.16 -1.51
C PHE A 12 4.11 11.81 -2.89
N ILE A 13 4.68 13.02 -3.05
CA ILE A 13 4.88 13.63 -4.37
C ILE A 13 5.85 12.76 -5.18
N GLY A 14 6.98 12.36 -4.58
CA GLY A 14 7.95 11.48 -5.22
C GLY A 14 7.34 10.14 -5.62
N ILE A 15 6.62 9.49 -4.70
CA ILE A 15 5.93 8.23 -4.95
C ILE A 15 4.90 8.39 -6.08
N GLY A 16 4.09 9.45 -6.03
CA GLY A 16 3.08 9.73 -7.06
C GLY A 16 3.69 9.95 -8.45
N ALA A 17 4.84 10.64 -8.52
CA ALA A 17 5.57 10.83 -9.76
C ALA A 17 6.20 9.52 -10.30
N MET A 18 6.53 8.55 -9.44
CA MET A 18 7.02 7.23 -9.85
C MET A 18 5.94 6.33 -10.43
N ILE A 19 4.67 6.49 -10.04
CA ILE A 19 3.58 5.59 -10.37
C ILE A 19 3.01 5.89 -11.76
N ASP A 20 2.90 4.87 -12.62
CA ASP A 20 2.10 4.91 -13.84
C ASP A 20 0.71 4.28 -13.56
N PHE A 21 -0.31 5.12 -13.57
CA PHE A 21 -1.71 4.67 -13.41
C PHE A 21 -2.32 4.11 -14.70
N GLY A 22 -1.60 4.10 -15.82
CA GLY A 22 -2.08 3.56 -17.11
C GLY A 22 -2.65 2.14 -17.00
N PRO A 23 -1.93 1.17 -16.42
CA PRO A 23 -2.42 -0.19 -16.23
C PRO A 23 -3.72 -0.27 -15.42
N LEU A 24 -3.86 0.54 -14.39
CA LEU A 24 -5.06 0.63 -13.56
C LEU A 24 -6.24 1.23 -14.33
N LEU A 25 -6.00 2.33 -15.06
CA LEU A 25 -7.01 3.00 -15.87
C LEU A 25 -7.50 2.15 -17.05
N SER A 26 -6.61 1.32 -17.61
CA SER A 26 -6.99 0.38 -18.67
C SER A 26 -7.87 -0.77 -18.16
N GLN A 27 -7.82 -1.08 -16.85
CA GLN A 27 -8.56 -2.16 -16.20
C GLN A 27 -9.12 -1.71 -14.83
N PRO A 28 -10.21 -0.94 -14.82
CA PRO A 28 -10.75 -0.35 -13.58
C PRO A 28 -11.14 -1.38 -12.49
N VAL A 29 -11.42 -2.63 -12.87
CA VAL A 29 -11.70 -3.71 -11.90
C VAL A 29 -10.55 -3.90 -10.92
N MET A 30 -9.32 -3.55 -11.30
CA MET A 30 -8.14 -3.64 -10.45
C MET A 30 -8.24 -2.74 -9.19
N PHE A 31 -9.06 -1.66 -9.21
CA PHE A 31 -9.32 -0.85 -8.00
C PHE A 31 -9.87 -1.66 -6.84
N LEU A 32 -10.71 -2.65 -7.13
CA LEU A 32 -11.33 -3.47 -6.11
C LEU A 32 -10.31 -4.34 -5.35
N PHE A 33 -9.23 -4.74 -6.02
CA PHE A 33 -8.18 -5.56 -5.38
C PHE A 33 -7.35 -4.76 -4.38
N GLY A 34 -7.06 -3.49 -4.69
CA GLY A 34 -6.41 -2.61 -3.73
C GLY A 34 -7.25 -2.39 -2.48
N ALA A 35 -8.57 -2.17 -2.64
CA ALA A 35 -9.47 -2.04 -1.50
C ALA A 35 -9.56 -3.32 -0.68
N ALA A 36 -9.70 -4.48 -1.33
CA ALA A 36 -9.81 -5.78 -0.65
C ALA A 36 -8.54 -6.16 0.11
N ALA A 37 -7.37 -5.78 -0.40
CA ALA A 37 -6.10 -6.03 0.23
C ALA A 37 -5.82 -5.15 1.48
N GLN A 38 -6.72 -4.24 1.85
CA GLN A 38 -6.62 -3.51 3.14
C GLN A 38 -7.32 -4.24 4.30
N PHE A 39 -7.81 -5.45 4.07
CA PHE A 39 -8.51 -6.25 5.07
C PHE A 39 -7.67 -6.49 6.33
N GLY A 40 -6.38 -6.79 6.15
CA GLY A 40 -5.47 -7.07 7.25
C GLY A 40 -5.21 -5.86 8.16
N ILE A 41 -5.30 -4.63 7.65
CA ILE A 41 -5.21 -3.41 8.47
C ILE A 41 -6.30 -3.42 9.54
N PHE A 42 -7.55 -3.55 9.13
CA PHE A 42 -8.69 -3.52 10.06
C PHE A 42 -8.70 -4.74 10.98
N PHE A 43 -8.33 -5.91 10.46
CA PHE A 43 -8.16 -7.13 11.25
C PHE A 43 -7.09 -6.93 12.35
N ALA A 44 -5.95 -6.36 12.01
CA ALA A 44 -4.87 -6.12 12.96
C ALA A 44 -5.22 -5.07 14.01
N ILE A 45 -6.00 -4.04 13.67
CA ILE A 45 -6.53 -3.09 14.67
C ILE A 45 -7.37 -3.83 15.70
N CYS A 46 -8.28 -4.70 15.25
CA CYS A 46 -9.10 -5.50 16.16
C CYS A 46 -8.24 -6.41 17.05
N VAL A 47 -7.26 -7.10 16.49
CA VAL A 47 -6.35 -8.00 17.24
C VAL A 47 -5.53 -7.20 18.26
N ALA A 48 -4.93 -6.08 17.87
CA ALA A 48 -4.14 -5.23 18.75
C ALA A 48 -4.98 -4.70 19.92
N THR A 49 -6.21 -4.25 19.65
CA THR A 49 -7.14 -3.80 20.68
C THR A 49 -7.50 -4.94 21.65
N LEU A 50 -7.76 -6.15 21.15
CA LEU A 50 -8.02 -7.33 21.98
C LEU A 50 -6.82 -7.75 22.83
N MET A 51 -5.60 -7.47 22.36
CA MET A 51 -4.37 -7.71 23.10
C MET A 51 -4.05 -6.63 24.14
N GLY A 52 -4.90 -5.61 24.28
CA GLY A 52 -4.81 -4.59 25.31
C GLY A 52 -4.03 -3.33 24.92
N PHE A 53 -3.71 -3.14 23.63
CA PHE A 53 -3.15 -1.87 23.16
C PHE A 53 -4.25 -0.79 23.13
N ASP A 54 -3.86 0.44 23.50
CA ASP A 54 -4.72 1.61 23.35
C ASP A 54 -5.15 1.77 21.88
N LEU A 55 -6.33 2.32 21.65
CA LEU A 55 -6.91 2.44 20.31
C LEU A 55 -5.99 3.24 19.35
N LYS A 56 -5.27 4.27 19.84
CA LYS A 56 -4.28 5.03 19.07
C LYS A 56 -3.11 4.15 18.60
N ASP A 57 -2.65 3.26 19.49
CA ASP A 57 -1.53 2.36 19.20
C ASP A 57 -1.99 1.19 18.33
N ALA A 58 -3.16 0.62 18.62
CA ALA A 58 -3.77 -0.42 17.79
C ALA A 58 -3.99 0.05 16.35
N ALA A 59 -4.49 1.28 16.16
CA ALA A 59 -4.64 1.91 14.85
C ALA A 59 -3.30 2.05 14.11
N SER A 60 -2.28 2.48 14.85
CA SER A 60 -0.93 2.66 14.32
C SER A 60 -0.25 1.32 13.98
N ILE A 61 -0.51 0.27 14.74
CA ILE A 61 -0.03 -1.09 14.48
C ILE A 61 -0.72 -1.68 13.26
N GLY A 62 -2.03 -1.50 13.13
CA GLY A 62 -2.80 -2.07 12.03
C GLY A 62 -2.30 -1.62 10.65
N ILE A 63 -1.90 -0.37 10.52
CA ILE A 63 -1.38 0.19 9.26
C ILE A 63 -0.12 -0.52 8.75
N ILE A 64 0.63 -1.23 9.60
CA ILE A 64 1.79 -2.03 9.18
C ILE A 64 1.39 -3.05 8.10
N GLY A 65 0.17 -3.58 8.16
CA GLY A 65 -0.36 -4.57 7.22
C GLY A 65 -0.31 -4.11 5.77
N ALA A 66 -0.52 -2.81 5.51
CA ALA A 66 -0.43 -2.25 4.16
C ALA A 66 0.95 -2.42 3.50
N ALA A 67 1.99 -2.75 4.28
CA ALA A 67 3.38 -2.78 3.85
C ALA A 67 3.82 -1.46 3.17
N ASP A 68 3.39 -0.34 3.76
CA ASP A 68 3.65 1.03 3.34
C ASP A 68 4.33 1.80 4.49
N GLY A 69 5.66 1.85 4.45
CA GLY A 69 6.46 2.49 5.48
C GLY A 69 6.08 3.96 5.73
N PRO A 70 6.02 4.79 4.69
CA PRO A 70 5.64 6.21 4.82
C PRO A 70 4.27 6.43 5.46
N THR A 71 3.25 5.70 5.04
CA THR A 71 1.90 5.80 5.61
C THR A 71 1.87 5.33 7.06
N SER A 72 2.58 4.23 7.38
CA SER A 72 2.66 3.70 8.75
C SER A 72 3.29 4.70 9.72
N ILE A 73 4.38 5.36 9.32
CA ILE A 73 5.02 6.40 10.13
C ILE A 73 4.09 7.59 10.32
N LEU A 74 3.45 8.04 9.23
CA LEU A 74 2.61 9.22 9.30
C LEU A 74 1.40 9.00 10.21
N VAL A 75 0.69 7.87 10.06
CA VAL A 75 -0.46 7.53 10.91
C VAL A 75 -0.03 7.42 12.37
N SER A 76 1.05 6.69 12.67
CA SER A 76 1.53 6.51 14.04
C SER A 76 1.92 7.82 14.71
N GLN A 77 2.40 8.80 13.95
CA GLN A 77 2.75 10.11 14.48
C GLN A 77 1.55 11.04 14.68
N ILE A 78 0.59 11.02 13.75
CA ILE A 78 -0.67 11.78 13.90
C ILE A 78 -1.44 11.25 15.11
N MET A 79 -1.46 9.93 15.28
CA MET A 79 -2.06 9.26 16.45
C MET A 79 -1.26 9.46 17.74
N ARG A 80 -0.04 10.02 17.67
CA ARG A 80 0.88 10.15 18.80
C ARG A 80 1.13 8.81 19.49
N SER A 81 1.32 7.76 18.69
CA SER A 81 1.64 6.42 19.21
C SER A 81 2.96 6.43 19.97
N ASP A 82 3.02 5.69 21.06
CA ASP A 82 4.24 5.51 21.85
C ASP A 82 5.24 4.57 21.16
N TYR A 83 4.81 3.87 20.07
CA TYR A 83 5.57 2.84 19.37
C TYR A 83 6.00 3.23 17.94
N VAL A 84 6.08 4.53 17.61
CA VAL A 84 6.43 5.00 16.24
C VAL A 84 7.69 4.33 15.70
N GLY A 85 8.74 4.19 16.53
CA GLY A 85 10.00 3.55 16.12
C GLY A 85 9.81 2.07 15.74
N ALA A 86 9.13 1.30 16.61
CA ALA A 86 8.86 -0.12 16.37
C ALA A 86 7.98 -0.33 15.14
N ILE A 87 6.94 0.50 14.97
CA ILE A 87 6.04 0.47 13.81
C ILE A 87 6.79 0.77 12.51
N ALA A 88 7.66 1.77 12.52
CA ALA A 88 8.46 2.13 11.36
C ALA A 88 9.38 0.98 10.94
N VAL A 89 10.10 0.37 11.89
CA VAL A 89 10.99 -0.77 11.61
C VAL A 89 10.20 -1.96 11.10
N ALA A 90 9.07 -2.30 11.71
CA ALA A 90 8.22 -3.38 11.26
C ALA A 90 7.74 -3.16 9.82
N ALA A 91 7.18 -1.98 9.51
CA ALA A 91 6.65 -1.66 8.19
C ALA A 91 7.72 -1.75 7.09
N TYR A 92 8.90 -1.16 7.29
CA TYR A 92 9.99 -1.25 6.31
C TYR A 92 10.58 -2.66 6.20
N SER A 93 10.70 -3.38 7.32
CA SER A 93 11.18 -4.77 7.32
C SER A 93 10.25 -5.68 6.53
N TYR A 94 8.93 -5.55 6.72
CA TYR A 94 7.96 -6.37 5.98
C TYR A 94 7.89 -6.00 4.51
N MET A 95 8.06 -4.74 4.16
CA MET A 95 8.19 -4.33 2.77
C MET A 95 9.38 -5.03 2.10
N ALA A 96 10.53 -5.15 2.79
CA ALA A 96 11.68 -5.90 2.29
C ALA A 96 11.46 -7.42 2.24
N LEU A 97 10.60 -7.97 3.12
CA LEU A 97 10.27 -9.39 3.21
C LEU A 97 9.12 -9.82 2.28
N VAL A 98 8.51 -8.91 1.53
CA VAL A 98 7.45 -9.21 0.55
C VAL A 98 7.79 -10.41 -0.33
N PRO A 99 9.02 -10.55 -0.91
CA PRO A 99 9.36 -11.69 -1.77
C PRO A 99 9.34 -13.04 -1.07
N ILE A 100 9.38 -13.07 0.25
CA ILE A 100 9.40 -14.29 1.07
C ILE A 100 8.00 -14.59 1.61
N ILE A 101 7.37 -13.59 2.23
CA ILE A 101 6.10 -13.75 2.96
C ILE A 101 4.92 -13.90 1.99
N GLN A 102 4.88 -13.10 0.93
CA GLN A 102 3.75 -13.07 0.01
C GLN A 102 3.55 -14.38 -0.76
N PRO A 103 4.60 -15.05 -1.30
CA PRO A 103 4.45 -16.36 -1.91
C PRO A 103 3.89 -17.41 -0.95
N PHE A 104 4.30 -17.38 0.31
CA PHE A 104 3.77 -18.25 1.34
C PHE A 104 2.27 -18.01 1.56
N ALA A 105 1.86 -16.76 1.77
CA ALA A 105 0.46 -16.38 1.96
C ALA A 105 -0.43 -16.77 0.76
N ILE A 106 0.05 -16.56 -0.46
CA ILE A 106 -0.65 -16.94 -1.70
C ILE A 106 -0.83 -18.45 -1.78
N ARG A 107 0.23 -19.23 -1.53
CA ARG A 107 0.18 -20.71 -1.60
C ARG A 107 -0.75 -21.32 -0.59
N LEU A 108 -0.92 -20.72 0.59
CA LEU A 108 -1.85 -21.18 1.62
C LEU A 108 -3.31 -21.21 1.14
N VAL A 109 -3.69 -20.25 0.29
CA VAL A 109 -5.10 -20.06 -0.10
C VAL A 109 -5.36 -20.29 -1.57
N THR A 110 -4.37 -20.73 -2.36
CA THR A 110 -4.54 -21.04 -3.78
C THR A 110 -4.09 -22.45 -4.14
N THR A 111 -4.82 -23.06 -5.06
CA THR A 111 -4.41 -24.32 -5.70
C THR A 111 -3.48 -24.07 -6.88
N LYS A 112 -2.70 -25.09 -7.27
CA LYS A 112 -1.83 -25.01 -8.44
C LYS A 112 -2.60 -24.64 -9.73
N LYS A 113 -3.79 -25.21 -9.91
CA LYS A 113 -4.65 -24.92 -11.08
C LYS A 113 -5.07 -23.44 -11.12
N GLU A 114 -5.37 -22.84 -9.98
CA GLU A 114 -5.73 -21.43 -9.91
C GLU A 114 -4.55 -20.52 -10.23
N ARG A 115 -3.34 -20.89 -9.80
CA ARG A 115 -2.11 -20.12 -10.08
C ARG A 115 -1.69 -20.18 -11.56
N GLN A 116 -2.14 -21.20 -12.28
CA GLN A 116 -1.88 -21.39 -13.73
C GLN A 116 -2.90 -20.69 -14.62
N ILE A 117 -3.89 -19.97 -14.08
CA ILE A 117 -4.85 -19.24 -14.90
C ILE A 117 -4.12 -18.16 -15.72
N HIS A 118 -4.24 -18.25 -17.05
CA HIS A 118 -3.73 -17.26 -17.99
C HIS A 118 -4.66 -16.06 -18.08
N MET A 119 -4.06 -14.87 -18.19
CA MET A 119 -4.81 -13.65 -18.44
C MET A 119 -4.24 -12.94 -19.67
N THR A 120 -5.11 -12.66 -20.63
CA THR A 120 -4.74 -11.88 -21.81
C THR A 120 -4.76 -10.40 -21.45
N TYR A 121 -3.61 -9.74 -21.58
CA TYR A 121 -3.52 -8.30 -21.44
C TYR A 121 -3.76 -7.64 -22.79
N SER A 122 -4.91 -7.02 -22.95
CA SER A 122 -5.21 -6.16 -24.10
C SER A 122 -5.30 -4.71 -23.62
N PRO A 123 -4.22 -3.95 -23.67
CA PRO A 123 -4.22 -2.57 -23.19
C PRO A 123 -5.15 -1.71 -24.06
N LYS A 124 -6.20 -1.18 -23.46
CA LYS A 124 -6.91 -0.07 -24.06
C LYS A 124 -6.03 1.17 -23.95
N ALA A 125 -5.78 1.83 -25.05
CA ALA A 125 -5.03 3.08 -25.02
C ALA A 125 -5.76 4.10 -24.13
N VAL A 126 -5.12 4.48 -23.02
CA VAL A 126 -5.64 5.52 -22.13
C VAL A 126 -5.22 6.88 -22.68
N SER A 127 -6.19 7.76 -22.94
CA SER A 127 -5.89 9.09 -23.47
C SER A 127 -5.09 9.92 -22.46
N ARG A 128 -4.26 10.83 -22.95
CA ARG A 128 -3.49 11.75 -22.11
C ARG A 128 -4.41 12.59 -21.22
N SER A 129 -5.54 13.04 -21.76
CA SER A 129 -6.53 13.80 -20.99
C SER A 129 -7.10 13.02 -19.83
N THR A 130 -7.34 11.69 -20.01
CA THR A 130 -7.79 10.81 -18.94
C THR A 130 -6.71 10.67 -17.85
N LYS A 131 -5.45 10.52 -18.23
CA LYS A 131 -4.32 10.42 -17.28
C LYS A 131 -4.12 11.72 -16.47
N ILE A 132 -4.36 12.88 -17.07
CA ILE A 132 -4.28 14.18 -16.38
C ILE A 132 -5.51 14.41 -15.48
N ALA A 133 -6.70 14.04 -15.94
CA ALA A 133 -7.93 14.22 -15.17
C ALA A 133 -8.00 13.28 -13.95
N PHE A 134 -7.42 12.09 -14.04
CA PHE A 134 -7.50 11.07 -13.03
C PHE A 134 -7.02 11.53 -11.64
N PRO A 135 -5.82 12.09 -11.45
CA PRO A 135 -5.35 12.54 -10.14
C PRO A 135 -6.21 13.65 -9.56
N ILE A 136 -6.78 14.51 -10.39
CA ILE A 136 -7.68 15.59 -9.97
C ILE A 136 -8.99 14.99 -9.45
N ILE A 137 -9.60 14.09 -10.22
CA ILE A 137 -10.86 13.42 -9.87
C ILE A 137 -10.70 12.61 -8.59
N VAL A 138 -9.63 11.82 -8.45
CA VAL A 138 -9.38 11.02 -7.24
C VAL A 138 -9.23 11.92 -6.02
N THR A 139 -8.50 13.02 -6.13
CA THR A 139 -8.34 13.97 -5.02
C THR A 139 -9.67 14.57 -4.58
N ILE A 140 -10.53 14.94 -5.52
CA ILE A 140 -11.88 15.48 -5.23
C ILE A 140 -12.75 14.42 -4.55
N ILE A 141 -12.80 13.20 -5.12
CA ILE A 141 -13.62 12.10 -4.55
C ILE A 141 -13.17 11.78 -3.13
N VAL A 142 -11.87 11.63 -2.92
CA VAL A 142 -11.33 11.34 -1.58
C VAL A 142 -11.60 12.49 -0.62
N GLY A 143 -11.52 13.73 -1.09
CA GLY A 143 -11.85 14.91 -0.29
C GLY A 143 -13.29 14.93 0.21
N LEU A 144 -14.22 14.45 -0.60
CA LEU A 144 -15.64 14.36 -0.23
C LEU A 144 -15.91 13.22 0.75
N ILE A 145 -15.21 12.08 0.60
CA ILE A 145 -15.43 10.87 1.43
C ILE A 145 -14.66 10.97 2.75
N SER A 146 -13.39 11.32 2.68
CA SER A 146 -12.48 11.36 3.82
C SER A 146 -11.57 12.59 3.79
N PRO A 147 -12.04 13.75 4.29
CA PRO A 147 -11.25 14.99 4.32
C PRO A 147 -9.88 14.83 4.99
N ALA A 148 -9.76 13.95 5.99
CA ALA A 148 -8.49 13.67 6.66
C ALA A 148 -7.43 13.03 5.73
N SER A 149 -7.87 12.31 4.69
CA SER A 149 -6.99 11.67 3.70
C SER A 149 -6.54 12.62 2.57
N VAL A 150 -7.17 13.80 2.44
CA VAL A 150 -6.93 14.72 1.29
C VAL A 150 -5.47 15.12 1.18
N ALA A 151 -4.85 15.45 2.30
CA ALA A 151 -3.46 15.87 2.29
C ALA A 151 -2.55 14.76 1.72
N LEU A 152 -2.74 13.51 2.17
CA LEU A 152 -1.95 12.37 1.73
C LEU A 152 -2.18 12.03 0.26
N VAL A 153 -3.45 11.81 -0.08
CA VAL A 153 -3.84 11.48 -1.47
C VAL A 153 -3.54 12.64 -2.41
N GLY A 154 -3.77 13.88 -1.97
CA GLY A 154 -3.48 15.07 -2.75
C GLY A 154 -2.00 15.20 -3.13
N PHE A 155 -1.08 14.98 -2.21
CA PHE A 155 0.36 14.98 -2.52
C PHE A 155 0.74 13.84 -3.46
N LEU A 156 0.18 12.63 -3.26
CA LEU A 156 0.38 11.49 -4.15
C LEU A 156 -0.12 11.81 -5.58
N MET A 157 -1.33 12.31 -5.67
CA MET A 157 -1.97 12.65 -6.94
C MET A 157 -1.32 13.86 -7.61
N PHE A 158 -0.83 14.83 -6.83
CA PHE A 158 -0.06 15.96 -7.35
C PHE A 158 1.25 15.50 -8.00
N GLY A 159 1.98 14.58 -7.38
CA GLY A 159 3.17 13.98 -7.99
C GLY A 159 2.85 13.30 -9.32
N ASN A 160 1.75 12.55 -9.37
CA ASN A 160 1.31 11.93 -10.62
C ASN A 160 0.90 12.96 -11.68
N LEU A 161 0.21 14.02 -11.28
CA LEU A 161 -0.17 15.11 -12.18
C LEU A 161 1.04 15.79 -12.83
N ILE A 162 2.10 16.07 -12.05
CA ILE A 162 3.35 16.64 -12.56
C ILE A 162 3.94 15.74 -13.65
N ARG A 163 3.92 14.41 -13.45
CA ARG A 163 4.39 13.43 -14.43
C ARG A 163 3.53 13.44 -15.70
N GLU A 164 2.21 13.29 -15.56
CA GLU A 164 1.31 13.07 -16.70
C GLU A 164 1.04 14.35 -17.52
N CYS A 165 1.24 15.55 -16.95
CA CYS A 165 1.07 16.80 -17.69
C CYS A 165 2.14 16.96 -18.81
N GLY A 166 3.31 16.30 -18.70
CA GLY A 166 4.33 16.22 -19.74
C GLY A 166 5.06 17.51 -20.06
N VAL A 167 4.78 18.61 -19.34
CA VAL A 167 5.46 19.91 -19.47
C VAL A 167 6.35 20.21 -18.27
N LEU A 168 6.28 19.39 -17.22
CA LEU A 168 7.04 19.53 -15.98
C LEU A 168 8.00 18.33 -15.77
N GLN A 169 8.60 17.83 -16.86
CA GLN A 169 9.41 16.60 -16.80
C GLN A 169 10.57 16.73 -15.79
N SER A 170 11.27 17.87 -15.81
CA SER A 170 12.37 18.12 -14.87
C SER A 170 11.94 18.07 -13.41
N LEU A 171 10.74 18.61 -13.08
CA LEU A 171 10.19 18.52 -11.72
C LEU A 171 9.76 17.10 -11.38
N SER A 172 9.19 16.37 -12.33
CA SER A 172 8.85 14.96 -12.17
C SER A 172 10.08 14.10 -11.86
N ASP A 173 11.15 14.28 -12.62
CA ASP A 173 12.40 13.55 -12.45
C ASP A 173 13.04 13.86 -11.10
N THR A 174 13.09 15.14 -10.71
CA THR A 174 13.57 15.57 -9.39
C THR A 174 12.71 14.99 -8.26
N ALA A 175 11.38 14.95 -8.42
CA ALA A 175 10.49 14.40 -7.40
C ALA A 175 10.69 12.90 -7.22
N GLN A 176 10.86 12.15 -8.31
CA GLN A 176 11.03 10.70 -8.30
C GLN A 176 12.37 10.26 -7.69
N ASN A 177 13.42 11.00 -7.95
CA ASN A 177 14.79 10.61 -7.60
C ASN A 177 15.30 11.40 -6.40
N GLU A 178 15.62 12.70 -6.58
CA GLU A 178 16.33 13.48 -5.57
C GLU A 178 15.44 13.73 -4.33
N LEU A 179 14.20 14.18 -4.54
CA LEU A 179 13.29 14.50 -3.43
C LEU A 179 12.93 13.25 -2.63
N ALA A 180 12.55 12.17 -3.31
CA ALA A 180 12.20 10.90 -2.67
C ALA A 180 13.37 10.33 -1.87
N ASN A 181 14.58 10.32 -2.45
CA ASN A 181 15.79 9.83 -1.80
C ASN A 181 16.20 10.70 -0.61
N LEU A 182 16.17 12.03 -0.77
CA LEU A 182 16.51 12.97 0.31
C LEU A 182 15.56 12.80 1.51
N ILE A 183 14.26 12.73 1.26
CA ILE A 183 13.28 12.57 2.33
C ILE A 183 13.40 11.20 2.99
N THR A 184 13.65 10.14 2.21
CA THR A 184 13.89 8.80 2.75
C THR A 184 15.11 8.78 3.66
N LEU A 185 16.21 9.44 3.27
CA LEU A 185 17.41 9.59 4.10
C LEU A 185 17.09 10.31 5.41
N LEU A 186 16.40 11.46 5.35
CA LEU A 186 16.04 12.25 6.51
C LEU A 186 15.09 11.49 7.45
N LEU A 187 14.14 10.73 6.90
CA LEU A 187 13.26 9.85 7.68
C LEU A 187 14.05 8.74 8.36
N GLY A 188 14.96 8.08 7.65
CA GLY A 188 15.84 7.05 8.22
C GLY A 188 16.64 7.58 9.41
N ILE A 189 17.27 8.76 9.28
CA ILE A 189 17.99 9.42 10.37
C ILE A 189 17.05 9.73 11.55
N THR A 190 15.89 10.32 11.28
CA THR A 190 14.92 10.68 12.32
C THR A 190 14.42 9.45 13.08
N ILE A 191 14.14 8.36 12.38
CA ILE A 191 13.66 7.10 12.97
C ILE A 191 14.76 6.45 13.81
N SER A 192 16.03 6.50 13.36
CA SER A 192 17.15 5.90 14.09
C SER A 192 17.31 6.45 15.50
N PHE A 193 16.96 7.72 15.73
CA PHE A 193 16.97 8.30 17.09
C PHE A 193 15.91 7.68 18.03
N SER A 194 14.83 7.11 17.49
CA SER A 194 13.81 6.38 18.26
C SER A 194 14.14 4.92 18.50
N MET A 195 15.19 4.38 17.85
CA MET A 195 15.62 2.99 17.98
C MET A 195 16.60 2.80 19.14
N ARG A 196 16.13 3.05 20.36
CA ARG A 196 16.92 2.79 21.56
C ARG A 196 16.74 1.34 21.98
N ALA A 197 17.82 0.68 22.40
CA ALA A 197 17.80 -0.73 22.77
C ALA A 197 16.80 -1.03 23.91
N ASP A 198 16.70 -0.14 24.88
CA ASP A 198 15.77 -0.22 26.02
C ASP A 198 14.29 -0.09 25.62
N ALA A 199 14.00 0.60 24.52
CA ALA A 199 12.66 0.73 23.96
C ALA A 199 12.34 -0.36 22.94
N PHE A 200 13.36 -0.94 22.28
CA PHE A 200 13.18 -1.87 21.17
C PHE A 200 13.09 -3.35 21.62
N VAL A 201 13.88 -3.72 22.67
CA VAL A 201 13.87 -5.10 23.22
C VAL A 201 12.83 -5.19 24.35
N ARG A 202 11.55 -5.00 24.00
CA ARG A 202 10.40 -5.11 24.92
C ARG A 202 9.39 -6.10 24.37
N VAL A 203 8.63 -6.73 25.25
CA VAL A 203 7.58 -7.66 24.88
C VAL A 203 6.56 -6.98 23.94
N ASP A 204 6.19 -5.74 24.26
CA ASP A 204 5.25 -4.94 23.45
C ASP A 204 5.74 -4.79 21.99
N THR A 205 7.03 -4.50 21.80
CA THR A 205 7.63 -4.34 20.47
C THR A 205 7.61 -5.66 19.69
N LEU A 206 7.90 -6.79 20.34
CA LEU A 206 7.80 -8.10 19.71
C LEU A 206 6.35 -8.45 19.35
N MET A 207 5.39 -8.08 20.19
CA MET A 207 3.96 -8.22 19.89
C MET A 207 3.56 -7.38 18.68
N ILE A 208 4.00 -6.12 18.60
CA ILE A 208 3.76 -5.22 17.45
C ILE A 208 4.30 -5.85 16.17
N MET A 209 5.53 -6.34 16.21
CA MET A 209 6.10 -7.04 15.06
C MET A 209 5.28 -8.29 14.69
N GLY A 210 4.88 -9.10 15.65
CA GLY A 210 4.04 -10.27 15.41
C GLY A 210 2.70 -9.91 14.77
N ILE A 211 1.99 -8.92 15.32
CA ILE A 211 0.70 -8.45 14.79
C ILE A 211 0.88 -7.88 13.38
N GLY A 212 1.90 -7.08 13.14
CA GLY A 212 2.20 -6.51 11.82
C GLY A 212 2.47 -7.59 10.76
N LEU A 213 3.19 -8.67 11.13
CA LEU A 213 3.41 -9.81 10.23
C LEU A 213 2.08 -10.50 9.89
N VAL A 214 1.26 -10.74 10.89
CA VAL A 214 -0.07 -11.35 10.70
C VAL A 214 -0.94 -10.45 9.81
N ALA A 215 -0.96 -9.13 10.07
CA ALA A 215 -1.67 -8.17 9.24
C ALA A 215 -1.26 -8.25 7.77
N PHE A 216 0.03 -8.27 7.49
CA PHE A 216 0.57 -8.36 6.13
C PHE A 216 0.18 -9.68 5.42
N ILE A 217 0.19 -10.81 6.14
CA ILE A 217 -0.27 -12.10 5.63
C ILE A 217 -1.77 -12.01 5.30
N PHE A 218 -2.58 -11.47 6.20
CA PHE A 218 -4.03 -11.34 6.01
C PHE A 218 -4.41 -10.35 4.91
N ASP A 219 -3.66 -9.29 4.68
CA ASP A 219 -3.83 -8.40 3.54
C ASP A 219 -3.62 -9.14 2.23
N SER A 220 -2.53 -9.91 2.12
CA SER A 220 -2.26 -10.74 0.94
C SER A 220 -3.36 -11.80 0.73
N ILE A 221 -3.80 -12.48 1.79
CA ILE A 221 -4.87 -13.48 1.75
C ILE A 221 -6.20 -12.83 1.38
N GLY A 222 -6.54 -11.69 1.97
CA GLY A 222 -7.79 -10.96 1.69
C GLY A 222 -7.93 -10.61 0.21
N GLY A 223 -6.87 -10.08 -0.39
CA GLY A 223 -6.84 -9.80 -1.83
C GLY A 223 -7.03 -11.05 -2.69
N VAL A 224 -6.37 -12.16 -2.35
CA VAL A 224 -6.51 -13.45 -3.07
C VAL A 224 -7.91 -14.01 -2.93
N LEU A 225 -8.48 -14.04 -1.73
CA LEU A 225 -9.83 -14.54 -1.48
C LEU A 225 -10.87 -13.69 -2.22
N PHE A 226 -10.68 -12.39 -2.27
CA PHE A 226 -11.53 -11.49 -3.03
C PHE A 226 -11.47 -11.79 -4.53
N ALA A 227 -10.28 -12.07 -5.09
CA ALA A 227 -10.14 -12.50 -6.48
C ALA A 227 -10.89 -13.81 -6.74
N LYS A 228 -10.81 -14.77 -5.81
CA LYS A 228 -11.58 -16.01 -5.89
C LYS A 228 -13.09 -15.76 -5.82
N PHE A 229 -13.52 -14.84 -4.95
CA PHE A 229 -14.92 -14.44 -4.84
C PHE A 229 -15.43 -13.83 -6.16
N ILE A 230 -14.70 -12.90 -6.75
CA ILE A 230 -15.04 -12.33 -8.07
C ILE A 230 -15.14 -13.44 -9.11
N ASN A 231 -14.25 -14.42 -9.07
CA ASN A 231 -14.24 -15.55 -9.99
C ASN A 231 -15.51 -16.41 -9.95
N LEU A 232 -16.33 -16.32 -8.91
CA LEU A 232 -17.64 -17.01 -8.89
C LEU A 232 -18.64 -16.39 -9.88
N PHE A 233 -18.51 -15.09 -10.16
CA PHE A 233 -19.47 -14.31 -10.93
C PHE A 233 -19.04 -14.05 -12.38
N ILE A 234 -17.76 -14.22 -12.72
CA ILE A 234 -17.23 -13.91 -14.05
C ILE A 234 -16.89 -15.17 -14.84
N LYS A 235 -17.14 -15.13 -16.17
CA LYS A 235 -16.81 -16.23 -17.08
C LYS A 235 -15.30 -16.33 -17.33
N ASN A 236 -14.66 -15.22 -17.60
CA ASN A 236 -13.21 -15.15 -17.82
C ASN A 236 -12.52 -15.04 -16.45
N LYS A 237 -11.99 -16.17 -15.98
CA LYS A 237 -11.37 -16.23 -14.65
C LYS A 237 -10.13 -15.35 -14.55
N ILE A 238 -10.02 -14.63 -13.44
CA ILE A 238 -8.85 -13.86 -13.04
C ILE A 238 -7.91 -14.79 -12.27
N ASN A 239 -6.60 -14.67 -12.50
CA ASN A 239 -5.63 -15.38 -11.69
C ASN A 239 -5.64 -14.80 -10.25
N PRO A 240 -6.00 -15.61 -9.22
CA PRO A 240 -6.19 -15.09 -7.88
C PRO A 240 -4.95 -14.47 -7.26
N MET A 241 -3.75 -14.84 -7.73
CA MET A 241 -2.50 -14.24 -7.25
C MET A 241 -2.45 -12.72 -7.43
N ILE A 242 -3.16 -12.17 -8.43
CA ILE A 242 -3.23 -10.73 -8.67
C ILE A 242 -3.83 -9.99 -7.48
N GLY A 243 -4.77 -10.62 -6.77
CA GLY A 243 -5.35 -10.04 -5.56
C GLY A 243 -4.32 -9.73 -4.48
N ALA A 244 -3.32 -10.60 -4.30
CA ALA A 244 -2.24 -10.33 -3.36
C ALA A 244 -1.40 -9.11 -3.76
N ALA A 245 -1.32 -8.75 -5.05
CA ALA A 245 -0.62 -7.55 -5.48
C ALA A 245 -1.31 -6.25 -5.03
N GLY A 246 -2.55 -6.32 -4.54
CA GLY A 246 -3.28 -5.17 -4.01
C GLY A 246 -2.72 -4.56 -2.72
N ILE A 247 -1.69 -5.14 -2.10
CA ILE A 247 -0.94 -4.48 -1.02
C ILE A 247 -0.11 -3.31 -1.56
N SER A 248 0.26 -2.39 -0.68
CA SER A 248 0.92 -1.14 -1.06
C SER A 248 2.42 -1.26 -1.35
N ALA A 249 3.04 -2.43 -1.22
CA ALA A 249 4.47 -2.65 -1.48
C ALA A 249 4.80 -2.52 -2.98
N PHE A 250 4.79 -1.30 -3.49
CA PHE A 250 5.05 -0.97 -4.89
C PHE A 250 6.56 -0.82 -5.16
N PRO A 251 7.10 -1.33 -6.28
CA PRO A 251 6.49 -2.24 -7.26
C PRO A 251 6.75 -3.73 -6.96
N MET A 252 7.20 -4.05 -5.73
CA MET A 252 7.71 -5.38 -5.38
C MET A 252 6.64 -6.46 -5.44
N SER A 253 5.46 -6.19 -4.92
CA SER A 253 4.36 -7.16 -4.88
C SER A 253 3.95 -7.64 -6.27
N ALA A 254 3.84 -6.73 -7.24
CA ALA A 254 3.53 -7.09 -8.63
C ALA A 254 4.61 -7.98 -9.26
N ARG A 255 5.89 -7.71 -8.97
CA ARG A 255 7.02 -8.52 -9.45
C ARG A 255 7.02 -9.92 -8.85
N VAL A 256 6.70 -10.03 -7.56
CA VAL A 256 6.60 -11.32 -6.86
C VAL A 256 5.50 -12.16 -7.47
N VAL A 257 4.32 -11.59 -7.68
CA VAL A 257 3.19 -12.27 -8.32
C VAL A 257 3.53 -12.74 -9.74
N GLN A 258 4.19 -11.90 -10.54
CA GLN A 258 4.66 -12.29 -11.87
C GLN A 258 5.70 -13.42 -11.81
N LYS A 259 6.66 -13.34 -10.89
CA LYS A 259 7.66 -14.40 -10.72
C LYS A 259 7.00 -15.72 -10.40
N MET A 260 6.07 -15.75 -9.45
CA MET A 260 5.30 -16.95 -9.10
C MET A 260 4.52 -17.51 -10.30
N ALA A 261 3.86 -16.64 -11.09
CA ALA A 261 3.13 -17.09 -12.27
C ALA A 261 4.05 -17.77 -13.31
N SER A 262 5.23 -17.21 -13.52
CA SER A 262 6.23 -17.74 -14.44
C SER A 262 6.87 -19.06 -13.94
N GLU A 263 6.97 -19.25 -12.62
CA GLU A 263 7.45 -20.49 -12.00
C GLU A 263 6.40 -21.60 -12.07
N GLU A 264 5.11 -21.27 -11.93
CA GLU A 264 4.02 -22.26 -12.02
C GLU A 264 3.73 -22.68 -13.47
N GLU A 265 3.90 -21.76 -14.41
CA GLU A 265 3.72 -22.03 -15.84
C GLU A 265 4.54 -21.07 -16.71
N LYS A 266 5.43 -21.63 -17.52
CA LYS A 266 6.26 -20.83 -18.44
C LYS A 266 5.39 -20.10 -19.46
N GLY A 267 5.60 -18.78 -19.57
CA GLY A 267 4.83 -17.93 -20.50
C GLY A 267 3.56 -17.31 -19.91
N ASN A 268 3.22 -17.59 -18.64
CA ASN A 268 2.12 -16.91 -17.98
C ASN A 268 2.52 -15.49 -17.56
N ILE A 269 2.10 -14.50 -18.36
CA ILE A 269 2.45 -13.07 -18.15
C ILE A 269 1.23 -12.35 -17.58
N ILE A 270 1.25 -12.09 -16.29
CA ILE A 270 0.19 -11.36 -15.57
C ILE A 270 0.69 -10.06 -14.94
N LEU A 271 1.92 -9.64 -15.26
CA LEU A 271 2.60 -8.49 -14.64
C LEU A 271 1.75 -7.21 -14.70
N MET A 272 1.21 -6.88 -15.87
CA MET A 272 0.47 -5.60 -16.03
C MET A 272 -0.83 -5.56 -15.22
N HIS A 273 -1.49 -6.71 -15.05
CA HIS A 273 -2.64 -6.84 -14.16
C HIS A 273 -2.21 -6.68 -12.69
N ALA A 274 -1.12 -7.36 -12.31
CA ALA A 274 -0.57 -7.26 -10.97
C ALA A 274 -0.09 -5.82 -10.65
N VAL A 275 0.51 -5.10 -11.62
CA VAL A 275 0.85 -3.68 -11.49
C VAL A 275 -0.40 -2.83 -11.28
N GLY A 276 -1.47 -3.06 -12.04
CA GLY A 276 -2.74 -2.35 -11.85
C GLY A 276 -3.31 -2.53 -10.45
N ALA A 277 -3.33 -3.76 -9.93
CA ALA A 277 -3.77 -4.06 -8.57
C ALA A 277 -2.85 -3.41 -7.51
N ASN A 278 -1.53 -3.46 -7.72
CA ASN A 278 -0.55 -2.89 -6.80
C ASN A 278 -0.63 -1.36 -6.72
N VAL A 279 -0.82 -0.71 -7.86
CA VAL A 279 -1.05 0.75 -7.94
C VAL A 279 -2.35 1.14 -7.25
N SER A 280 -3.40 0.33 -7.40
CA SER A 280 -4.65 0.50 -6.64
C SER A 280 -4.41 0.40 -5.13
N GLY A 281 -3.55 -0.53 -4.70
CA GLY A 281 -3.15 -0.70 -3.31
C GLY A 281 -2.50 0.55 -2.71
N GLN A 282 -1.68 1.26 -3.49
CA GLN A 282 -1.09 2.54 -3.04
C GLN A 282 -2.15 3.59 -2.71
N ILE A 283 -3.16 3.74 -3.55
CA ILE A 283 -4.27 4.67 -3.28
C ILE A 283 -5.07 4.18 -2.06
N ALA A 284 -5.38 2.89 -2.04
CA ALA A 284 -6.22 2.29 -1.00
C ALA A 284 -5.58 2.37 0.39
N SER A 285 -4.26 2.13 0.51
CA SER A 285 -3.54 2.23 1.80
C SER A 285 -3.54 3.65 2.36
N VAL A 286 -3.34 4.64 1.49
CA VAL A 286 -3.38 6.06 1.89
C VAL A 286 -4.77 6.47 2.33
N ILE A 287 -5.82 6.01 1.62
CA ILE A 287 -7.22 6.24 2.03
C ILE A 287 -7.52 5.52 3.35
N ALA A 288 -7.10 4.26 3.49
CA ALA A 288 -7.28 3.50 4.72
C ALA A 288 -6.60 4.17 5.90
N GLY A 289 -5.37 4.65 5.74
CA GLY A 289 -4.67 5.41 6.77
C GLY A 289 -5.44 6.66 7.20
N GLY A 290 -5.95 7.45 6.26
CA GLY A 290 -6.77 8.61 6.56
C GLY A 290 -8.11 8.27 7.20
N LEU A 291 -8.75 7.17 6.80
CA LEU A 291 -9.98 6.68 7.43
C LEU A 291 -9.72 6.23 8.89
N VAL A 292 -8.62 5.51 9.11
CA VAL A 292 -8.21 5.09 10.46
C VAL A 292 -7.97 6.32 11.34
N ILE A 293 -7.25 7.34 10.85
CA ILE A 293 -7.06 8.60 11.57
C ILE A 293 -8.42 9.23 11.92
N LYS A 294 -9.31 9.36 10.95
CA LYS A 294 -10.63 9.98 11.14
C LYS A 294 -11.47 9.24 12.16
N LEU A 295 -11.58 7.91 12.01
CA LEU A 295 -12.43 7.08 12.87
C LEU A 295 -11.90 7.07 14.31
N VAL A 296 -10.60 6.84 14.48
CA VAL A 296 -10.01 6.73 15.81
C VAL A 296 -9.98 8.07 16.54
N SER A 297 -9.71 9.19 15.83
CA SER A 297 -9.75 10.52 16.45
C SER A 297 -11.14 10.95 16.96
N GLN A 298 -12.20 10.24 16.60
CA GLN A 298 -13.55 10.49 17.15
C GLN A 298 -13.75 9.86 18.52
N TYR A 299 -12.88 8.91 18.91
CA TYR A 299 -12.98 8.17 20.18
C TYR A 299 -11.83 8.49 21.15
N LEU A 300 -10.88 9.33 20.74
CA LEU A 300 -9.80 9.89 21.56
C LEU A 300 -10.17 11.27 22.08
#